data_3b560f1bf311baba16a47776f0a08443
#
_entry.id   3b560f1bf311baba16a47776f0a08443
#
_cell.length_a   1.000
_cell.length_b   1.000
_cell.length_c   1.000
_cell.angle_alpha   90.00
_cell.angle_beta   90.00
_cell.angle_gamma   90.00
#
_symmetry.space_group_name_H-M   'P 1'
#
loop_
_entity.id
_entity.type
_entity.pdbx_description
1 polymer ?
#
loop_
_entity_poly.entity_id
_entity_poly.type
_entity_poly.pdbx_seq_one_letter_code
_entity_poly.pdbx_strand_id
1 'polypeptide(L)'
;MDSTVYIGRRARLARCLRDAGGGVAVIATAPERNRNSDNDHPYRHDSSFHYLTGFDEPQAWLLIDADGAASLLCRPRDPAREIWDGLRLGVDAAPATLGVERAFDVAELDAVAPELLADRPAVWYPFGADAGVRERIHAWLATLRGRARSGVQAPAAQRDLAPLLAEMRLHKDAGELATMRRAAQISAGAHARAMRFCGERFRTDPGGAVREYEIEAELLHEFRRHGAQSPAYPAIVAAGANARVLHYAAADAPLRAGELCLIDAGCELDGYASDITRTFPADGRFTPAQRELYEIVLAAQAAATASTRPGARQRDAHHAAVRVLAQGMLDSGLLDRNRDGDVDAVIASTAYRQFYMHGTSHWLGRDVHDVGEYLSLAEAPCDTVDATGRPAVSKPSRVLAPGMVVTLEPGLYVRPAAGVPERFWNIGIRIEDDAVVTETGCELISRGVPVAAAEIEALMR
;
A
#
# COMPACT_ATOMS: atom_id res chain seq x y z
N MET A 1 14.97 -12.61 3.10
CA MET A 1 15.94 -12.11 2.05
C MET A 1 17.36 -12.30 2.54
N ASP A 2 18.34 -12.47 1.61
CA ASP A 2 19.76 -12.52 1.94
C ASP A 2 20.23 -11.17 2.50
N SER A 3 21.12 -11.16 3.50
CA SER A 3 21.68 -9.94 4.11
C SER A 3 22.39 -9.03 3.09
N THR A 4 22.90 -9.58 1.99
CA THR A 4 23.54 -8.82 0.89
C THR A 4 22.62 -7.79 0.26
N VAL A 5 21.30 -8.05 0.20
CA VAL A 5 20.31 -7.10 -0.32
C VAL A 5 20.24 -5.84 0.55
N TYR A 6 20.19 -6.02 1.87
CA TYR A 6 20.14 -4.91 2.82
C TYR A 6 21.45 -4.10 2.84
N ILE A 7 22.58 -4.77 2.76
CA ILE A 7 23.90 -4.11 2.59
C ILE A 7 23.90 -3.24 1.33
N GLY A 8 23.42 -3.78 0.20
CA GLY A 8 23.32 -3.05 -1.06
C GLY A 8 22.43 -1.82 -0.98
N ARG A 9 21.29 -1.91 -0.27
CA ARG A 9 20.37 -0.79 -0.04
C ARG A 9 20.98 0.30 0.82
N ARG A 10 21.67 -0.07 1.91
CA ARG A 10 22.42 0.89 2.75
C ARG A 10 23.53 1.59 1.97
N ALA A 11 24.31 0.84 1.18
CA ALA A 11 25.33 1.40 0.31
C ALA A 11 24.76 2.36 -0.75
N ARG A 12 23.57 2.07 -1.30
CA ARG A 12 22.87 3.00 -2.20
C ARG A 12 22.46 4.27 -1.47
N LEU A 13 21.89 4.17 -0.27
CA LEU A 13 21.52 5.34 0.53
C LEU A 13 22.75 6.19 0.86
N ALA A 14 23.85 5.59 1.30
CA ALA A 14 25.10 6.30 1.60
C ALA A 14 25.61 7.09 0.38
N ARG A 15 25.52 6.54 -0.83
CA ARG A 15 25.83 7.27 -2.06
C ARG A 15 24.93 8.49 -2.25
N CYS A 16 23.61 8.32 -2.08
CA CYS A 16 22.66 9.44 -2.17
C CYS A 16 22.98 10.55 -1.16
N LEU A 17 23.31 10.19 0.08
CA LEU A 17 23.71 11.15 1.11
C LEU A 17 24.99 11.91 0.69
N ARG A 18 26.00 11.22 0.19
CA ARG A 18 27.26 11.79 -0.27
C ARG A 18 27.04 12.78 -1.42
N ASP A 19 26.27 12.39 -2.42
CA ASP A 19 25.93 13.21 -3.58
C ASP A 19 25.15 14.47 -3.18
N ALA A 20 24.40 14.39 -2.09
CA ALA A 20 23.65 15.51 -1.52
C ALA A 20 24.43 16.33 -0.48
N GLY A 21 25.75 16.15 -0.37
CA GLY A 21 26.61 16.96 0.51
C GLY A 21 26.95 16.32 1.85
N GLY A 22 26.74 15.03 2.00
CA GLY A 22 27.17 14.24 3.16
C GLY A 22 26.23 14.31 4.36
N GLY A 23 26.67 13.73 5.45
CA GLY A 23 25.93 13.67 6.71
C GLY A 23 25.56 12.24 7.13
N VAL A 24 24.74 12.13 8.17
CA VAL A 24 24.31 10.86 8.75
C VAL A 24 22.80 10.74 8.64
N ALA A 25 22.31 9.64 8.09
CA ALA A 25 20.92 9.25 8.14
C ALA A 25 20.58 8.58 9.47
N VAL A 26 19.46 8.97 10.08
CA VAL A 26 18.94 8.45 11.35
C VAL A 26 17.54 7.92 11.11
N ILE A 27 17.33 6.62 11.30
CA ILE A 27 16.06 5.94 11.11
C ILE A 27 15.75 5.11 12.35
N ALA A 28 14.59 5.32 12.95
CA ALA A 28 14.07 4.48 14.03
C ALA A 28 13.07 3.46 13.46
N THR A 29 12.99 2.27 14.06
CA THR A 29 11.86 1.38 13.79
C THR A 29 10.60 1.88 14.50
N ALA A 30 9.44 1.31 14.15
CA ALA A 30 8.17 1.66 14.78
C ALA A 30 8.20 1.33 16.30
N PRO A 31 7.55 2.15 17.14
CA PRO A 31 7.37 1.81 18.54
C PRO A 31 6.34 0.69 18.71
N GLU A 32 6.49 -0.09 19.78
CA GLU A 32 5.42 -0.97 20.27
C GLU A 32 4.20 -0.12 20.68
N ARG A 33 3.00 -0.63 20.44
CA ARG A 33 1.74 0.06 20.70
C ARG A 33 0.91 -0.74 21.68
N ASN A 34 0.67 -0.17 22.85
CA ASN A 34 -0.19 -0.80 23.84
C ASN A 34 -1.64 -0.88 23.34
N ARG A 35 -2.25 -2.06 23.45
CA ARG A 35 -3.66 -2.30 23.14
C ARG A 35 -4.54 -2.06 24.35
N ASN A 36 -4.20 -2.69 25.46
CA ASN A 36 -4.87 -2.52 26.76
C ASN A 36 -4.01 -3.08 27.89
N SER A 37 -4.04 -2.44 29.05
CA SER A 37 -3.32 -2.86 30.26
C SER A 37 -1.86 -3.28 29.95
N ASP A 38 -1.55 -4.56 30.03
CA ASP A 38 -0.25 -5.19 29.81
C ASP A 38 -0.15 -5.94 28.45
N ASN A 39 -1.13 -5.76 27.56
CA ASN A 39 -1.16 -6.38 26.25
C ASN A 39 -0.89 -5.34 25.16
N ASP A 40 0.03 -5.67 24.25
CA ASP A 40 0.35 -4.87 23.09
C ASP A 40 -0.39 -5.34 21.85
N HIS A 41 -0.52 -4.46 20.86
CA HIS A 41 -0.88 -4.85 19.51
C HIS A 41 0.24 -5.69 18.90
N PRO A 42 -0.06 -6.61 17.95
CA PRO A 42 0.97 -7.27 17.17
C PRO A 42 1.96 -6.25 16.61
N TYR A 43 3.25 -6.47 16.87
CA TYR A 43 4.29 -5.56 16.44
C TYR A 43 4.46 -5.60 14.92
N ARG A 44 4.55 -4.44 14.30
CA ARG A 44 4.97 -4.25 12.91
C ARG A 44 6.07 -3.19 12.87
N HIS A 45 7.18 -3.56 12.28
CA HIS A 45 8.34 -2.68 12.07
C HIS A 45 8.02 -1.48 11.18
N ASP A 46 8.82 -0.42 11.24
CA ASP A 46 8.80 0.65 10.24
C ASP A 46 9.24 0.11 8.87
N SER A 47 8.53 0.45 7.81
CA SER A 47 8.77 -0.06 6.47
C SER A 47 10.14 0.33 5.90
N SER A 48 10.59 1.56 6.13
CA SER A 48 11.90 2.04 5.64
C SER A 48 13.05 1.52 6.48
N PHE A 49 12.87 1.40 7.80
CA PHE A 49 13.85 0.77 8.68
C PHE A 49 14.10 -0.70 8.27
N HIS A 50 13.02 -1.48 8.12
CA HIS A 50 13.14 -2.87 7.71
C HIS A 50 13.66 -3.01 6.27
N TYR A 51 13.29 -2.10 5.34
CA TYR A 51 13.83 -2.06 3.98
C TYR A 51 15.35 -1.98 3.95
N LEU A 52 15.95 -1.29 4.93
CA LEU A 52 17.39 -1.08 5.06
C LEU A 52 18.10 -2.15 5.91
N THR A 53 17.38 -2.87 6.76
CA THR A 53 18.01 -3.77 7.76
C THR A 53 17.58 -5.22 7.66
N GLY A 54 16.33 -5.49 7.29
CA GLY A 54 15.70 -6.80 7.47
C GLY A 54 15.50 -7.18 8.95
N PHE A 55 15.62 -6.22 9.87
CA PHE A 55 15.50 -6.42 11.31
C PHE A 55 14.09 -6.06 11.76
N ASP A 56 13.41 -6.97 12.39
CA ASP A 56 11.99 -6.91 12.74
C ASP A 56 11.70 -6.75 14.23
N GLU A 57 12.75 -6.65 15.08
CA GLU A 57 12.55 -6.41 16.51
C GLU A 57 12.28 -4.92 16.80
N PRO A 58 11.46 -4.62 17.83
CA PRO A 58 11.18 -3.26 18.24
C PRO A 58 12.38 -2.60 18.95
N GLN A 59 12.23 -1.29 19.20
CA GLN A 59 13.21 -0.49 19.97
C GLN A 59 14.61 -0.50 19.32
N ALA A 60 14.68 -0.27 18.01
CA ALA A 60 15.94 -0.21 17.31
C ALA A 60 16.11 1.09 16.49
N TRP A 61 17.38 1.49 16.32
CA TRP A 61 17.78 2.66 15.55
C TRP A 61 18.92 2.31 14.61
N LEU A 62 18.87 2.84 13.40
CA LEU A 62 19.90 2.70 12.39
C LEU A 62 20.48 4.07 12.07
N LEU A 63 21.79 4.20 12.17
CA LEU A 63 22.52 5.38 11.73
C LEU A 63 23.45 4.97 10.57
N ILE A 64 23.34 5.67 9.44
CA ILE A 64 24.15 5.41 8.23
C ILE A 64 24.90 6.68 7.87
N ASP A 65 26.22 6.59 7.88
CA ASP A 65 27.10 7.65 7.42
C ASP A 65 27.18 7.70 5.89
N ALA A 66 27.37 8.88 5.33
CA ALA A 66 27.65 9.05 3.91
C ALA A 66 28.88 8.27 3.41
N ASP A 67 29.82 7.91 4.29
CA ASP A 67 30.97 7.07 3.98
C ASP A 67 30.60 5.58 3.83
N GLY A 68 29.40 5.19 4.25
CA GLY A 68 28.85 3.86 4.12
C GLY A 68 28.77 3.08 5.43
N ALA A 69 29.39 3.58 6.49
CA ALA A 69 29.35 2.91 7.80
C ALA A 69 27.93 2.92 8.38
N ALA A 70 27.42 1.74 8.74
CA ALA A 70 26.11 1.56 9.36
C ALA A 70 26.27 1.10 10.82
N SER A 71 25.58 1.79 11.72
CA SER A 71 25.53 1.48 13.14
C SER A 71 24.10 1.17 13.55
N LEU A 72 23.87 -0.01 14.12
CA LEU A 72 22.59 -0.42 14.68
C LEU A 72 22.60 -0.28 16.18
N LEU A 73 21.58 0.33 16.75
CA LEU A 73 21.32 0.28 18.18
C LEU A 73 20.07 -0.58 18.39
N CYS A 74 20.18 -1.67 19.13
CA CYS A 74 19.10 -2.63 19.35
C CYS A 74 19.13 -3.15 20.78
N ARG A 75 18.10 -3.90 21.17
CA ARG A 75 18.02 -4.52 22.49
C ARG A 75 19.12 -5.59 22.63
N PRO A 76 19.84 -5.63 23.77
CA PRO A 76 20.78 -6.70 24.04
C PRO A 76 20.05 -8.02 24.33
N ARG A 77 20.79 -9.15 24.28
CA ARG A 77 20.31 -10.41 24.81
C ARG A 77 19.98 -10.26 26.28
N ASP A 78 18.84 -10.78 26.70
CA ASP A 78 18.40 -10.79 28.10
C ASP A 78 17.67 -12.11 28.39
N PRO A 79 18.37 -13.11 28.94
CA PRO A 79 17.79 -14.43 29.19
C PRO A 79 16.54 -14.41 30.09
N ALA A 80 16.42 -13.43 30.99
CA ALA A 80 15.25 -13.31 31.84
C ALA A 80 14.02 -12.80 31.07
N ARG A 81 14.21 -11.89 30.12
CA ARG A 81 13.14 -11.39 29.25
C ARG A 81 12.83 -12.35 28.10
N GLU A 82 13.84 -13.03 27.56
CA GLU A 82 13.67 -13.99 26.46
C GLU A 82 12.77 -15.18 26.83
N ILE A 83 12.60 -15.48 28.12
CA ILE A 83 11.62 -16.47 28.60
C ILE A 83 10.17 -16.01 28.31
N TRP A 84 9.93 -14.68 28.27
CA TRP A 84 8.61 -14.09 28.07
C TRP A 84 8.36 -13.68 26.63
N ASP A 85 9.34 -13.03 26.01
CA ASP A 85 9.17 -12.31 24.75
C ASP A 85 9.80 -13.06 23.54
N GLY A 86 10.51 -14.17 23.78
CA GLY A 86 11.25 -14.91 22.77
C GLY A 86 12.69 -14.39 22.62
N LEU A 87 13.46 -15.09 21.76
CA LEU A 87 14.88 -14.81 21.57
C LEU A 87 15.09 -13.45 20.88
N ARG A 88 16.10 -12.72 21.32
CA ARG A 88 16.58 -11.49 20.70
C ARG A 88 17.87 -11.75 19.94
N LEU A 89 18.06 -11.06 18.80
CA LEU A 89 19.33 -11.11 18.06
C LEU A 89 20.50 -10.64 18.93
N GLY A 90 20.31 -9.50 19.60
CA GLY A 90 21.32 -8.88 20.46
C GLY A 90 22.45 -8.19 19.71
N VAL A 91 23.20 -7.38 20.42
CA VAL A 91 24.25 -6.52 19.87
C VAL A 91 25.43 -7.31 19.30
N ASP A 92 25.77 -8.45 19.91
CA ASP A 92 26.95 -9.23 19.51
C ASP A 92 26.75 -9.95 18.18
N ALA A 93 25.53 -10.43 17.91
CA ALA A 93 25.22 -11.17 16.67
C ALA A 93 24.81 -10.23 15.51
N ALA A 94 24.35 -9.01 15.79
CA ALA A 94 23.84 -8.10 14.79
C ALA A 94 24.83 -7.77 13.66
N PRO A 95 26.12 -7.49 13.90
CA PRO A 95 27.07 -7.23 12.82
C PRO A 95 27.17 -8.37 11.81
N ALA A 96 27.34 -9.59 12.28
CA ALA A 96 27.50 -10.75 11.41
C ALA A 96 26.20 -11.13 10.69
N THR A 97 25.05 -10.96 11.36
CA THR A 97 23.75 -11.37 10.80
C THR A 97 23.20 -10.34 9.81
N LEU A 98 23.32 -9.05 10.13
CA LEU A 98 22.71 -7.96 9.35
C LEU A 98 23.71 -7.23 8.46
N GLY A 99 25.00 -7.51 8.59
CA GLY A 99 26.06 -6.84 7.85
C GLY A 99 26.14 -5.34 8.16
N VAL A 100 25.95 -4.97 9.44
CA VAL A 100 26.23 -3.62 9.93
C VAL A 100 27.66 -3.60 10.51
N GLU A 101 28.33 -2.46 10.43
CA GLU A 101 29.72 -2.36 10.90
C GLU A 101 29.82 -2.37 12.43
N ARG A 102 28.80 -1.83 13.09
CA ARG A 102 28.75 -1.73 14.55
C ARG A 102 27.34 -1.96 15.07
N ALA A 103 27.25 -2.53 16.26
CA ALA A 103 26.01 -2.58 17.01
C ALA A 103 26.24 -2.16 18.46
N PHE A 104 25.25 -1.53 19.05
CA PHE A 104 25.28 -1.00 20.44
C PHE A 104 23.98 -1.35 21.14
N ASP A 105 24.00 -1.34 22.45
CA ASP A 105 22.78 -1.40 23.25
C ASP A 105 21.91 -0.14 22.99
N VAL A 106 20.65 -0.33 22.76
CA VAL A 106 19.71 0.81 22.59
C VAL A 106 19.64 1.72 23.81
N ALA A 107 19.98 1.22 24.99
CA ALA A 107 20.08 2.03 26.21
C ALA A 107 21.21 3.09 26.11
N GLU A 108 22.20 2.88 25.26
CA GLU A 108 23.31 3.81 25.00
C GLU A 108 22.99 4.84 23.91
N LEU A 109 21.78 4.83 23.33
CA LEU A 109 21.39 5.64 22.19
C LEU A 109 21.76 7.13 22.36
N ASP A 110 21.41 7.72 23.50
CA ASP A 110 21.61 9.15 23.74
C ASP A 110 23.08 9.52 24.01
N ALA A 111 23.93 8.53 24.25
CA ALA A 111 25.39 8.71 24.34
C ALA A 111 26.08 8.48 22.99
N VAL A 112 25.70 7.44 22.27
CA VAL A 112 26.33 7.02 21.02
C VAL A 112 25.93 7.91 19.84
N ALA A 113 24.66 8.25 19.70
CA ALA A 113 24.17 9.01 18.54
C ALA A 113 24.84 10.39 18.39
N PRO A 114 25.04 11.20 19.45
CA PRO A 114 25.81 12.45 19.33
C PRO A 114 27.23 12.23 18.79
N GLU A 115 27.94 11.20 19.24
CA GLU A 115 29.30 10.93 18.78
C GLU A 115 29.36 10.56 17.28
N LEU A 116 28.32 9.86 16.78
CA LEU A 116 28.20 9.54 15.35
C LEU A 116 27.82 10.76 14.50
N LEU A 117 27.14 11.74 15.10
CA LEU A 117 26.74 13.00 14.45
C LEU A 117 27.80 14.11 14.55
N ALA A 118 28.76 13.99 15.49
CA ALA A 118 29.80 15.01 15.67
C ALA A 118 30.60 15.23 14.39
N ASP A 119 30.88 16.49 14.09
CA ASP A 119 31.67 16.93 12.93
C ASP A 119 31.10 16.54 11.56
N ARG A 120 29.80 16.15 11.50
CA ARG A 120 29.11 15.84 10.26
C ARG A 120 28.39 17.07 9.70
N PRO A 121 28.32 17.27 8.36
CA PRO A 121 27.72 18.45 7.76
C PRO A 121 26.18 18.51 7.96
N ALA A 122 25.52 17.36 8.00
CA ALA A 122 24.05 17.28 8.11
C ALA A 122 23.61 16.03 8.90
N VAL A 123 22.43 16.14 9.49
CA VAL A 123 21.63 15.00 9.94
C VAL A 123 20.42 14.86 9.02
N TRP A 124 20.17 13.63 8.56
CA TRP A 124 19.05 13.27 7.70
C TRP A 124 18.08 12.36 8.47
N TYR A 125 16.80 12.69 8.49
CA TYR A 125 15.78 11.84 9.09
C TYR A 125 14.43 12.12 8.44
N PRO A 126 13.45 11.19 8.44
CA PRO A 126 12.13 11.46 7.90
C PRO A 126 11.43 12.55 8.73
N PHE A 127 11.06 13.68 8.12
CA PHE A 127 10.39 14.77 8.85
C PHE A 127 9.00 14.39 9.37
N GLY A 128 8.38 13.36 8.75
CA GLY A 128 7.14 12.72 9.23
C GLY A 128 7.33 11.73 10.37
N ALA A 129 8.56 11.52 10.87
CA ALA A 129 8.83 10.60 11.96
C ALA A 129 8.07 10.97 13.25
N ASP A 130 7.88 10.00 14.14
CA ASP A 130 7.28 10.19 15.44
C ASP A 130 7.91 11.37 16.21
N ALA A 131 7.11 12.08 17.01
CA ALA A 131 7.58 13.24 17.75
C ALA A 131 8.78 12.91 18.66
N GLY A 132 8.79 11.76 19.31
CA GLY A 132 9.88 11.31 20.16
C GLY A 132 11.21 11.14 19.40
N VAL A 133 11.18 10.72 18.14
CA VAL A 133 12.36 10.64 17.29
C VAL A 133 12.94 12.04 17.03
N ARG A 134 12.09 12.99 16.67
CA ARG A 134 12.51 14.38 16.41
C ARG A 134 13.06 15.07 17.64
N GLU A 135 12.41 14.88 18.78
CA GLU A 135 12.85 15.43 20.07
C GLU A 135 14.23 14.93 20.46
N ARG A 136 14.51 13.62 20.31
CA ARG A 136 15.84 13.06 20.58
C ARG A 136 16.90 13.64 19.64
N ILE A 137 16.65 13.72 18.35
CA ILE A 137 17.60 14.32 17.38
C ILE A 137 17.90 15.77 17.78
N HIS A 138 16.90 16.56 18.15
CA HIS A 138 17.11 17.94 18.60
C HIS A 138 17.93 18.02 19.89
N ALA A 139 17.71 17.10 20.85
CA ALA A 139 18.49 17.01 22.07
C ALA A 139 19.96 16.65 21.80
N TRP A 140 20.23 15.72 20.87
CA TRP A 140 21.59 15.38 20.44
C TRP A 140 22.31 16.57 19.81
N LEU A 141 21.63 17.31 18.93
CA LEU A 141 22.18 18.53 18.33
C LEU A 141 22.46 19.60 19.37
N ALA A 142 21.62 19.75 20.38
CA ALA A 142 21.85 20.67 21.51
C ALA A 142 23.07 20.25 22.32
N THR A 143 23.22 18.96 22.61
CA THR A 143 24.41 18.40 23.31
C THR A 143 25.68 18.71 22.55
N LEU A 144 25.72 18.50 21.23
CA LEU A 144 26.88 18.81 20.39
C LEU A 144 27.21 20.30 20.39
N ARG A 145 26.19 21.19 20.26
CA ARG A 145 26.39 22.63 20.35
C ARG A 145 27.00 23.07 21.69
N GLY A 146 26.64 22.41 22.78
CA GLY A 146 27.23 22.62 24.12
C GLY A 146 28.72 22.31 24.15
N ARG A 147 29.22 21.43 23.24
CA ARG A 147 30.62 21.01 23.14
C ARG A 147 31.46 21.88 22.19
N ALA A 148 30.90 22.94 21.63
CA ALA A 148 31.61 23.78 20.64
C ALA A 148 32.93 24.36 21.18
N ARG A 149 33.05 24.65 22.49
CA ARG A 149 34.31 25.11 23.09
C ARG A 149 35.41 24.06 23.10
N SER A 150 35.06 22.78 22.98
CA SER A 150 35.99 21.65 22.82
C SER A 150 36.35 21.35 21.35
N GLY A 151 35.91 22.18 20.41
CA GLY A 151 36.17 22.04 18.98
C GLY A 151 35.18 21.14 18.23
N VAL A 152 34.20 20.55 18.89
CA VAL A 152 33.18 19.69 18.27
C VAL A 152 32.18 20.55 17.53
N GLN A 153 31.88 20.17 16.28
CA GLN A 153 30.87 20.83 15.45
C GLN A 153 29.58 19.99 15.40
N ALA A 154 28.46 20.61 15.72
CA ALA A 154 27.15 20.01 15.46
C ALA A 154 26.82 20.09 13.98
N PRO A 155 26.06 19.14 13.41
CA PRO A 155 25.51 19.25 12.07
C PRO A 155 24.84 20.61 11.82
N ALA A 156 25.28 21.28 10.74
CA ALA A 156 24.77 22.60 10.39
C ALA A 156 23.39 22.55 9.71
N ALA A 157 23.04 21.42 9.11
CA ALA A 157 21.79 21.22 8.38
C ALA A 157 21.00 20.02 8.91
N GLN A 158 19.67 20.16 8.89
CA GLN A 158 18.72 19.07 9.02
C GLN A 158 18.04 18.88 7.67
N ARG A 159 17.92 17.65 7.19
CA ARG A 159 17.41 17.33 5.86
C ARG A 159 16.40 16.21 5.92
N ASP A 160 15.37 16.30 5.07
CA ASP A 160 14.35 15.24 4.99
C ASP A 160 14.90 14.03 4.24
N LEU A 161 14.86 12.88 4.91
CA LEU A 161 15.29 11.59 4.37
C LEU A 161 14.18 10.91 3.55
N ALA A 162 12.91 11.25 3.80
CA ALA A 162 11.78 10.56 3.22
C ALA A 162 11.78 10.52 1.68
N PRO A 163 12.12 11.61 0.95
CA PRO A 163 12.17 11.56 -0.52
C PRO A 163 13.21 10.59 -1.07
N LEU A 164 14.38 10.47 -0.42
CA LEU A 164 15.41 9.51 -0.86
C LEU A 164 14.96 8.07 -0.66
N LEU A 165 14.37 7.77 0.48
CA LEU A 165 13.84 6.42 0.78
C LEU A 165 12.66 6.07 -0.12
N ALA A 166 11.77 7.02 -0.38
CA ALA A 166 10.63 6.85 -1.27
C ALA A 166 11.08 6.48 -2.70
N GLU A 167 12.05 7.20 -3.25
CA GLU A 167 12.60 6.93 -4.57
C GLU A 167 13.33 5.56 -4.63
N MET A 168 13.99 5.16 -3.54
CA MET A 168 14.63 3.85 -3.47
C MET A 168 13.61 2.71 -3.42
N ARG A 169 12.48 2.88 -2.70
CA ARG A 169 11.41 1.89 -2.53
C ARG A 169 10.47 1.81 -3.73
N LEU A 170 10.38 2.88 -4.54
CA LEU A 170 9.50 2.95 -5.69
C LEU A 170 9.85 1.89 -6.75
N HIS A 171 11.14 1.64 -6.97
CA HIS A 171 11.65 0.64 -7.91
C HIS A 171 11.99 -0.65 -7.16
N LYS A 172 11.14 -1.67 -7.32
CA LYS A 172 11.27 -2.97 -6.67
C LYS A 172 12.32 -3.82 -7.38
N ASP A 173 13.20 -4.42 -6.61
CA ASP A 173 14.15 -5.43 -7.10
C ASP A 173 13.48 -6.80 -7.34
N ALA A 174 14.20 -7.75 -7.93
CA ALA A 174 13.66 -9.07 -8.24
C ALA A 174 13.18 -9.84 -7.01
N GLY A 175 13.85 -9.67 -5.86
CA GLY A 175 13.47 -10.31 -4.59
C GLY A 175 12.18 -9.73 -4.02
N GLU A 176 12.04 -8.40 -4.08
CA GLU A 176 10.81 -7.70 -3.70
C GLU A 176 9.63 -8.15 -4.56
N LEU A 177 9.79 -8.16 -5.89
CA LEU A 177 8.77 -8.62 -6.83
C LEU A 177 8.38 -10.09 -6.62
N ALA A 178 9.33 -10.96 -6.27
CA ALA A 178 9.04 -12.35 -5.95
C ALA A 178 8.16 -12.48 -4.70
N THR A 179 8.46 -11.69 -3.65
CA THR A 179 7.66 -11.64 -2.42
C THR A 179 6.26 -11.09 -2.69
N MET A 180 6.13 -10.00 -3.46
CA MET A 180 4.84 -9.41 -3.83
C MET A 180 3.99 -10.37 -4.67
N ARG A 181 4.58 -11.08 -5.64
CA ARG A 181 3.86 -12.14 -6.39
C ARG A 181 3.35 -13.24 -5.46
N ARG A 182 4.13 -13.63 -4.46
CA ARG A 182 3.70 -14.63 -3.48
C ARG A 182 2.57 -14.11 -2.59
N ALA A 183 2.64 -12.87 -2.12
CA ALA A 183 1.56 -12.22 -1.37
C ALA A 183 0.27 -12.16 -2.21
N ALA A 184 0.36 -11.72 -3.46
CA ALA A 184 -0.76 -11.67 -4.39
C ALA A 184 -1.38 -13.06 -4.65
N GLN A 185 -0.57 -14.12 -4.77
CA GLN A 185 -1.06 -15.49 -4.90
C GLN A 185 -1.84 -15.97 -3.67
N ILE A 186 -1.36 -15.67 -2.47
CA ILE A 186 -2.03 -15.99 -1.20
C ILE A 186 -3.38 -15.26 -1.15
N SER A 187 -3.39 -13.97 -1.45
CA SER A 187 -4.60 -13.14 -1.44
C SER A 187 -5.61 -13.57 -2.50
N ALA A 188 -5.16 -13.91 -3.71
CA ALA A 188 -6.03 -14.48 -4.75
C ALA A 188 -6.66 -15.80 -4.30
N GLY A 189 -5.89 -16.67 -3.61
CA GLY A 189 -6.40 -17.90 -2.98
C GLY A 189 -7.49 -17.62 -1.95
N ALA A 190 -7.32 -16.59 -1.13
CA ALA A 190 -8.27 -16.18 -0.11
C ALA A 190 -9.59 -15.67 -0.71
N HIS A 191 -9.52 -14.84 -1.75
CA HIS A 191 -10.72 -14.40 -2.48
C HIS A 191 -11.47 -15.58 -3.11
N ALA A 192 -10.74 -16.51 -3.76
CA ALA A 192 -11.34 -17.70 -4.35
C ALA A 192 -12.00 -18.61 -3.28
N ARG A 193 -11.39 -18.71 -2.10
CA ARG A 193 -11.94 -19.43 -0.95
C ARG A 193 -13.22 -18.77 -0.45
N ALA A 194 -13.24 -17.45 -0.27
CA ALA A 194 -14.42 -16.69 0.14
C ALA A 194 -15.59 -16.84 -0.83
N MET A 195 -15.33 -16.79 -2.15
CA MET A 195 -16.35 -17.03 -3.19
C MET A 195 -16.94 -18.43 -3.10
N ARG A 196 -16.11 -19.49 -2.97
CA ARG A 196 -16.57 -20.88 -2.81
C ARG A 196 -17.38 -21.06 -1.54
N PHE A 197 -16.95 -20.46 -0.44
CA PHE A 197 -17.67 -20.48 0.83
C PHE A 197 -19.09 -19.92 0.67
N CYS A 198 -19.24 -18.75 0.06
CA CYS A 198 -20.54 -18.16 -0.22
C CYS A 198 -21.39 -19.08 -1.12
N GLY A 199 -20.83 -19.57 -2.23
CA GLY A 199 -21.53 -20.47 -3.14
C GLY A 199 -22.02 -21.76 -2.45
N GLU A 200 -21.24 -22.37 -1.59
CA GLU A 200 -21.62 -23.55 -0.81
C GLU A 200 -22.75 -23.22 0.17
N ARG A 201 -22.63 -22.13 0.92
CA ARG A 201 -23.62 -21.70 1.91
C ARG A 201 -24.99 -21.48 1.26
N PHE A 202 -25.08 -20.77 0.15
CA PHE A 202 -26.35 -20.50 -0.54
C PHE A 202 -26.90 -21.74 -1.29
N ARG A 203 -26.08 -22.71 -1.65
CA ARG A 203 -26.59 -24.00 -2.18
C ARG A 203 -27.21 -24.86 -1.08
N THR A 204 -26.64 -24.85 0.12
CA THR A 204 -27.15 -25.63 1.26
C THR A 204 -28.31 -24.99 1.97
N ASP A 205 -28.35 -23.66 2.01
CA ASP A 205 -29.42 -22.84 2.59
C ASP A 205 -29.75 -21.62 1.70
N PRO A 206 -30.57 -21.81 0.63
CA PRO A 206 -30.89 -20.74 -0.32
C PRO A 206 -31.66 -19.57 0.29
N GLY A 207 -32.36 -19.76 1.41
CA GLY A 207 -33.10 -18.72 2.16
C GLY A 207 -32.30 -18.05 3.27
N GLY A 208 -31.09 -18.54 3.53
CA GLY A 208 -30.21 -18.05 4.58
C GLY A 208 -29.48 -16.76 4.20
N ALA A 209 -28.57 -16.39 5.07
CA ALA A 209 -27.63 -15.28 4.84
C ALA A 209 -26.24 -15.67 5.33
N VAL A 210 -25.21 -15.02 4.73
CA VAL A 210 -23.83 -15.11 5.19
C VAL A 210 -23.45 -13.77 5.79
N ARG A 211 -22.83 -13.75 6.96
CA ARG A 211 -22.39 -12.51 7.58
C ARG A 211 -21.03 -12.06 7.03
N GLU A 212 -20.80 -10.75 6.98
CA GLU A 212 -19.54 -10.17 6.51
C GLU A 212 -18.33 -10.74 7.29
N TYR A 213 -18.43 -10.87 8.63
CA TYR A 213 -17.36 -11.44 9.44
C TYR A 213 -17.08 -12.93 9.17
N GLU A 214 -18.08 -13.70 8.69
CA GLU A 214 -17.85 -15.11 8.31
C GLU A 214 -16.97 -15.18 7.05
N ILE A 215 -17.21 -14.26 6.09
CA ILE A 215 -16.40 -14.13 4.86
C ILE A 215 -15.00 -13.62 5.21
N GLU A 216 -14.89 -12.62 6.09
CA GLU A 216 -13.61 -12.11 6.57
C GLU A 216 -12.77 -13.20 7.24
N ALA A 217 -13.41 -14.07 8.05
CA ALA A 217 -12.73 -15.18 8.70
C ALA A 217 -12.11 -16.16 7.69
N GLU A 218 -12.77 -16.42 6.54
CA GLU A 218 -12.22 -17.24 5.46
C GLU A 218 -10.98 -16.60 4.82
N LEU A 219 -10.99 -15.28 4.63
CA LEU A 219 -9.84 -14.52 4.11
C LEU A 219 -8.65 -14.60 5.07
N LEU A 220 -8.86 -14.27 6.34
CA LEU A 220 -7.83 -14.28 7.37
C LEU A 220 -7.24 -15.67 7.59
N HIS A 221 -8.09 -16.71 7.57
CA HIS A 221 -7.64 -18.11 7.66
C HIS A 221 -6.67 -18.44 6.51
N GLU A 222 -7.03 -18.09 5.26
CA GLU A 222 -6.22 -18.41 4.10
C GLU A 222 -4.88 -17.64 4.13
N PHE A 223 -4.88 -16.37 4.52
CA PHE A 223 -3.65 -15.60 4.71
C PHE A 223 -2.70 -16.30 5.69
N ARG A 224 -3.20 -16.63 6.87
CA ARG A 224 -2.38 -17.20 7.96
C ARG A 224 -1.88 -18.62 7.64
N ARG A 225 -2.70 -19.48 7.06
CA ARG A 225 -2.28 -20.86 6.72
C ARG A 225 -1.18 -20.91 5.66
N HIS A 226 -1.03 -19.84 4.87
CA HIS A 226 0.00 -19.74 3.84
C HIS A 226 1.21 -18.88 4.25
N GLY A 227 1.29 -18.47 5.52
CA GLY A 227 2.47 -17.86 6.12
C GLY A 227 2.49 -16.34 6.09
N ALA A 228 1.44 -15.67 5.60
CA ALA A 228 1.34 -14.22 5.73
C ALA A 228 1.26 -13.81 7.21
N GLN A 229 1.94 -12.75 7.59
CA GLN A 229 2.01 -12.30 8.98
C GLN A 229 0.68 -11.68 9.44
N SER A 230 0.05 -10.90 8.56
CA SER A 230 -1.20 -10.18 8.83
C SER A 230 -1.93 -9.86 7.51
N PRO A 231 -3.19 -9.37 7.57
CA PRO A 231 -3.69 -8.54 6.47
C PRO A 231 -2.83 -7.29 6.33
N ALA A 232 -2.66 -6.78 5.10
CA ALA A 232 -1.92 -5.56 4.81
C ALA A 232 -2.68 -4.30 5.25
N TYR A 233 -4.00 -4.41 5.33
CA TYR A 233 -4.95 -3.38 5.78
C TYR A 233 -6.22 -4.07 6.31
N PRO A 234 -7.07 -3.37 7.07
CA PRO A 234 -8.36 -3.92 7.50
C PRO A 234 -9.20 -4.31 6.27
N ALA A 235 -9.58 -5.59 6.20
CA ALA A 235 -10.32 -6.09 5.06
C ALA A 235 -11.69 -5.38 4.92
N ILE A 236 -12.04 -5.03 3.70
CA ILE A 236 -13.37 -4.56 3.33
C ILE A 236 -14.14 -5.79 2.86
N VAL A 237 -15.20 -6.14 3.56
CA VAL A 237 -16.18 -7.15 3.15
C VAL A 237 -17.54 -6.48 3.20
N ALA A 238 -18.08 -6.11 2.05
CA ALA A 238 -19.24 -5.25 1.95
C ALA A 238 -20.42 -5.98 1.28
N ALA A 239 -21.41 -6.30 2.08
CA ALA A 239 -22.64 -6.98 1.65
C ALA A 239 -23.63 -5.99 1.02
N GLY A 240 -24.14 -6.30 -0.17
CA GLY A 240 -25.18 -5.56 -0.86
C GLY A 240 -24.92 -4.05 -0.94
N ALA A 241 -25.78 -3.26 -0.32
CA ALA A 241 -25.69 -1.80 -0.34
C ALA A 241 -24.43 -1.21 0.32
N ASN A 242 -23.75 -1.94 1.20
CA ASN A 242 -22.53 -1.50 1.86
C ASN A 242 -21.36 -1.33 0.86
N ALA A 243 -21.39 -2.06 -0.26
CA ALA A 243 -20.40 -1.95 -1.34
C ALA A 243 -20.27 -0.53 -1.95
N ARG A 244 -21.15 0.41 -1.60
CA ARG A 244 -21.09 1.81 -2.02
C ARG A 244 -20.28 2.69 -1.07
N VAL A 245 -19.77 2.13 0.03
CA VAL A 245 -18.89 2.81 0.99
C VAL A 245 -17.46 2.37 0.70
N LEU A 246 -16.61 3.30 0.26
CA LEU A 246 -15.29 2.98 -0.30
C LEU A 246 -14.38 2.27 0.72
N HIS A 247 -14.29 2.79 1.95
CA HIS A 247 -13.54 2.17 3.06
C HIS A 247 -14.53 1.65 4.11
N TYR A 248 -15.37 0.70 3.69
CA TYR A 248 -16.33 0.07 4.58
C TYR A 248 -15.61 -0.81 5.61
N ALA A 249 -15.90 -0.61 6.88
CA ALA A 249 -15.40 -1.51 7.91
C ALA A 249 -16.33 -2.72 7.99
N ALA A 250 -15.81 -3.90 7.72
CA ALA A 250 -16.56 -5.16 7.82
C ALA A 250 -17.16 -5.31 9.22
N ALA A 251 -18.43 -5.69 9.24
CA ALA A 251 -19.19 -5.83 10.48
C ALA A 251 -20.03 -7.13 10.43
N ASP A 252 -21.29 -7.04 10.85
CA ASP A 252 -22.18 -8.19 10.96
C ASP A 252 -23.35 -8.15 9.96
N ALA A 253 -23.27 -7.30 8.93
CA ALA A 253 -24.33 -7.20 7.95
C ALA A 253 -24.52 -8.53 7.20
N PRO A 254 -25.77 -8.93 6.97
CA PRO A 254 -26.07 -10.16 6.25
C PRO A 254 -26.01 -9.93 4.74
N LEU A 255 -25.24 -10.74 4.05
CA LEU A 255 -25.28 -10.94 2.60
C LEU A 255 -26.42 -11.91 2.27
N ARG A 256 -27.30 -11.58 1.33
CA ARG A 256 -28.44 -12.38 0.92
C ARG A 256 -28.37 -12.78 -0.55
N ALA A 257 -29.10 -13.84 -0.91
CA ALA A 257 -29.25 -14.23 -2.31
C ALA A 257 -29.73 -13.06 -3.17
N GLY A 258 -29.15 -12.93 -4.38
CA GLY A 258 -29.44 -11.83 -5.32
C GLY A 258 -28.67 -10.53 -5.03
N GLU A 259 -27.92 -10.43 -3.92
CA GLU A 259 -27.02 -9.30 -3.63
C GLU A 259 -25.60 -9.54 -4.18
N LEU A 260 -24.83 -8.46 -4.28
CA LEU A 260 -23.37 -8.54 -4.52
C LEU A 260 -22.62 -8.47 -3.21
N CYS A 261 -21.49 -9.18 -3.15
CA CYS A 261 -20.45 -8.98 -2.14
C CYS A 261 -19.23 -8.34 -2.81
N LEU A 262 -18.78 -7.21 -2.28
CA LEU A 262 -17.50 -6.61 -2.64
C LEU A 262 -16.51 -6.94 -1.53
N ILE A 263 -15.42 -7.61 -1.89
CA ILE A 263 -14.28 -7.85 -1.02
C ILE A 263 -13.08 -7.06 -1.56
N ASP A 264 -12.46 -6.29 -0.68
CA ASP A 264 -11.19 -5.63 -0.90
C ASP A 264 -10.28 -6.03 0.25
N ALA A 265 -9.32 -6.92 -0.06
CA ALA A 265 -8.48 -7.55 0.94
C ALA A 265 -7.16 -8.06 0.33
N GLY A 266 -6.09 -7.81 1.04
CA GLY A 266 -4.77 -8.31 0.72
C GLY A 266 -3.98 -8.67 1.97
N CYS A 267 -3.04 -9.60 1.85
CA CYS A 267 -2.16 -9.98 2.95
C CYS A 267 -0.83 -9.21 2.92
N GLU A 268 -0.17 -9.12 4.07
CA GLU A 268 1.22 -8.73 4.19
C GLU A 268 2.09 -9.98 4.34
N LEU A 269 3.06 -10.14 3.45
CA LEU A 269 4.04 -11.21 3.48
C LEU A 269 5.45 -10.60 3.51
N ASP A 270 6.23 -10.90 4.54
CA ASP A 270 7.61 -10.39 4.73
C ASP A 270 7.71 -8.86 4.58
N GLY A 271 6.66 -8.16 5.06
CA GLY A 271 6.54 -6.72 5.00
C GLY A 271 6.20 -6.18 3.61
N TYR A 272 5.64 -6.97 2.70
CA TYR A 272 5.10 -6.53 1.40
C TYR A 272 3.61 -6.81 1.31
N ALA A 273 2.86 -5.80 0.90
CA ALA A 273 1.43 -5.85 0.72
C ALA A 273 1.05 -6.45 -0.64
N SER A 274 -0.14 -7.04 -0.71
CA SER A 274 -0.96 -7.19 -1.92
C SER A 274 -2.28 -6.47 -1.74
N ASP A 275 -2.93 -6.10 -2.84
CA ASP A 275 -4.16 -5.35 -2.84
C ASP A 275 -5.10 -5.86 -3.93
N ILE A 276 -6.21 -6.46 -3.53
CA ILE A 276 -7.13 -7.11 -4.48
C ILE A 276 -8.56 -6.77 -4.12
N THR A 277 -9.29 -6.20 -5.07
CA THR A 277 -10.75 -6.12 -4.96
C THR A 277 -11.42 -7.05 -5.97
N ARG A 278 -12.41 -7.80 -5.48
CA ARG A 278 -13.35 -8.57 -6.29
C ARG A 278 -14.78 -8.31 -5.84
N THR A 279 -15.68 -8.22 -6.82
CA THR A 279 -17.12 -8.15 -6.58
C THR A 279 -17.77 -9.37 -7.21
N PHE A 280 -18.60 -10.10 -6.46
CA PHE A 280 -19.24 -11.33 -6.92
C PHE A 280 -20.68 -11.46 -6.38
N PRO A 281 -21.56 -12.20 -7.07
CA PRO A 281 -22.93 -12.42 -6.62
C PRO A 281 -22.96 -13.41 -5.46
N ALA A 282 -23.73 -13.12 -4.42
CA ALA A 282 -23.84 -13.92 -3.21
C ALA A 282 -24.13 -15.42 -3.50
N ASP A 283 -25.12 -15.66 -4.35
CA ASP A 283 -25.64 -16.99 -4.71
C ASP A 283 -25.03 -17.57 -5.99
N GLY A 284 -23.91 -16.99 -6.46
CA GLY A 284 -23.16 -17.51 -7.61
C GLY A 284 -23.75 -17.15 -8.97
N ARG A 285 -24.67 -16.20 -9.06
CA ARG A 285 -25.26 -15.77 -10.34
C ARG A 285 -25.53 -14.26 -10.39
N PHE A 286 -24.88 -13.56 -11.29
CA PHE A 286 -25.17 -12.15 -11.55
C PHE A 286 -26.57 -11.95 -12.10
N THR A 287 -27.34 -11.01 -11.57
CA THR A 287 -28.54 -10.49 -12.23
C THR A 287 -28.16 -9.73 -13.51
N PRO A 288 -29.09 -9.55 -14.48
CA PRO A 288 -28.78 -8.79 -15.69
C PRO A 288 -28.25 -7.37 -15.40
N ALA A 289 -28.81 -6.66 -14.42
CA ALA A 289 -28.39 -5.31 -14.04
C ALA A 289 -27.00 -5.29 -13.40
N GLN A 290 -26.70 -6.26 -12.53
CA GLN A 290 -25.37 -6.40 -11.93
C GLN A 290 -24.32 -6.72 -13.00
N ARG A 291 -24.62 -7.65 -13.90
CA ARG A 291 -23.71 -8.03 -15.00
C ARG A 291 -23.44 -6.85 -15.94
N GLU A 292 -24.46 -6.06 -16.28
CA GLU A 292 -24.33 -4.88 -17.13
C GLU A 292 -23.28 -3.91 -16.56
N LEU A 293 -23.39 -3.54 -15.28
CA LEU A 293 -22.42 -2.65 -14.62
C LEU A 293 -21.06 -3.33 -14.39
N TYR A 294 -21.03 -4.63 -14.10
CA TYR A 294 -19.81 -5.40 -13.88
C TYR A 294 -18.93 -5.39 -15.14
N GLU A 295 -19.52 -5.63 -16.31
CA GLU A 295 -18.78 -5.65 -17.59
C GLU A 295 -18.22 -4.26 -17.94
N ILE A 296 -18.91 -3.18 -17.57
CA ILE A 296 -18.38 -1.80 -17.73
C ILE A 296 -17.14 -1.61 -16.88
N VAL A 297 -17.16 -2.02 -15.61
CA VAL A 297 -16.00 -1.89 -14.70
C VAL A 297 -14.85 -2.79 -15.17
N LEU A 298 -15.14 -4.01 -15.63
CA LEU A 298 -14.12 -4.92 -16.17
C LEU A 298 -13.46 -4.35 -17.43
N ALA A 299 -14.23 -3.75 -18.33
CA ALA A 299 -13.70 -3.07 -19.51
C ALA A 299 -12.85 -1.84 -19.13
N ALA A 300 -13.24 -1.10 -18.10
CA ALA A 300 -12.47 0.03 -17.60
C ALA A 300 -11.13 -0.42 -17.01
N GLN A 301 -11.10 -1.55 -16.28
CA GLN A 301 -9.88 -2.11 -15.74
C GLN A 301 -8.96 -2.62 -16.86
N ALA A 302 -9.51 -3.23 -17.90
CA ALA A 302 -8.74 -3.65 -19.08
C ALA A 302 -8.09 -2.45 -19.81
N ALA A 303 -8.82 -1.32 -19.92
CA ALA A 303 -8.29 -0.10 -20.53
C ALA A 303 -7.18 0.53 -19.65
N ALA A 304 -7.34 0.54 -18.34
CA ALA A 304 -6.31 0.99 -17.40
C ALA A 304 -5.05 0.12 -17.51
N THR A 305 -5.20 -1.20 -17.56
CA THR A 305 -4.11 -2.16 -17.74
C THR A 305 -3.34 -1.91 -19.04
N ALA A 306 -4.04 -1.73 -20.15
CA ALA A 306 -3.42 -1.46 -21.46
C ALA A 306 -2.64 -0.13 -21.49
N SER A 307 -3.03 0.83 -20.66
CA SER A 307 -2.35 2.12 -20.53
C SER A 307 -1.17 2.09 -19.57
N THR A 308 -1.06 1.06 -18.70
CA THR A 308 0.01 0.91 -17.72
C THR A 308 1.23 0.25 -18.36
N ARG A 309 2.22 1.06 -18.74
CA ARG A 309 3.43 0.59 -19.43
C ARG A 309 4.59 1.57 -19.22
N PRO A 310 5.85 1.15 -19.41
CA PRO A 310 6.99 2.07 -19.30
C PRO A 310 6.83 3.25 -20.27
N GLY A 311 7.18 4.43 -19.79
CA GLY A 311 7.05 5.68 -20.55
C GLY A 311 5.66 6.32 -20.51
N ALA A 312 4.61 5.59 -20.14
CA ALA A 312 3.30 6.18 -19.86
C ALA A 312 3.33 6.95 -18.53
N ARG A 313 2.35 7.81 -18.32
CA ARG A 313 2.21 8.52 -17.04
C ARG A 313 1.29 7.76 -16.08
N GLN A 314 1.54 7.88 -14.81
CA GLN A 314 0.76 7.20 -13.77
C GLN A 314 -0.75 7.51 -13.88
N ARG A 315 -1.12 8.74 -14.26
CA ARG A 315 -2.54 9.12 -14.46
C ARG A 315 -3.16 8.62 -15.76
N ASP A 316 -2.39 8.10 -16.71
CA ASP A 316 -2.94 7.62 -17.99
C ASP A 316 -3.90 6.45 -17.79
N ALA A 317 -3.62 5.57 -16.82
CA ALA A 317 -4.51 4.48 -16.42
C ALA A 317 -5.88 5.01 -15.92
N HIS A 318 -5.86 6.06 -15.09
CA HIS A 318 -7.09 6.70 -14.61
C HIS A 318 -7.89 7.34 -15.76
N HIS A 319 -7.23 8.07 -16.65
CA HIS A 319 -7.92 8.70 -17.79
C HIS A 319 -8.55 7.65 -18.72
N ALA A 320 -7.85 6.52 -18.97
CA ALA A 320 -8.37 5.42 -19.77
C ALA A 320 -9.60 4.78 -19.09
N ALA A 321 -9.53 4.48 -17.80
CA ALA A 321 -10.65 3.94 -17.04
C ALA A 321 -11.86 4.88 -17.04
N VAL A 322 -11.66 6.17 -16.74
CA VAL A 322 -12.72 7.18 -16.70
C VAL A 322 -13.44 7.29 -18.03
N ARG A 323 -12.72 7.22 -19.16
CA ARG A 323 -13.34 7.28 -20.48
C ARG A 323 -14.29 6.11 -20.74
N VAL A 324 -13.89 4.90 -20.37
CA VAL A 324 -14.74 3.70 -20.49
C VAL A 324 -15.93 3.76 -19.53
N LEU A 325 -15.71 4.15 -18.27
CA LEU A 325 -16.76 4.29 -17.29
C LEU A 325 -17.80 5.37 -17.72
N ALA A 326 -17.34 6.53 -18.20
CA ALA A 326 -18.22 7.61 -18.67
C ALA A 326 -19.09 7.15 -19.87
N GLN A 327 -18.49 6.44 -20.84
CA GLN A 327 -19.25 5.84 -21.95
C GLN A 327 -20.28 4.85 -21.41
N GLY A 328 -19.89 3.92 -20.53
CA GLY A 328 -20.79 2.94 -19.94
C GLY A 328 -21.92 3.56 -19.12
N MET A 329 -21.64 4.65 -18.38
CA MET A 329 -22.67 5.40 -17.65
C MET A 329 -23.72 6.02 -18.59
N LEU A 330 -23.29 6.55 -19.75
CA LEU A 330 -24.20 7.08 -20.77
C LEU A 330 -25.01 5.98 -21.45
N ASP A 331 -24.38 4.83 -21.76
CA ASP A 331 -25.04 3.73 -22.46
C ASP A 331 -26.03 2.97 -21.59
N SER A 332 -25.75 2.86 -20.27
CA SER A 332 -26.66 2.25 -19.28
C SER A 332 -27.79 3.18 -18.82
N GLY A 333 -27.70 4.49 -19.12
CA GLY A 333 -28.63 5.51 -18.66
C GLY A 333 -28.41 5.95 -17.20
N LEU A 334 -27.23 5.69 -16.61
CA LEU A 334 -26.81 6.30 -15.34
C LEU A 334 -26.60 7.80 -15.50
N LEU A 335 -26.11 8.24 -16.66
CA LEU A 335 -26.03 9.63 -17.09
C LEU A 335 -26.92 9.85 -18.32
N ASP A 336 -27.49 11.05 -18.44
CA ASP A 336 -28.42 11.40 -19.53
C ASP A 336 -27.69 12.21 -20.61
N ARG A 337 -27.59 11.67 -21.83
CA ARG A 337 -26.97 12.35 -22.97
C ARG A 337 -27.53 13.74 -23.27
N ASN A 338 -28.84 13.96 -23.03
CA ASN A 338 -29.43 15.26 -23.25
C ASN A 338 -29.03 16.31 -22.20
N ARG A 339 -28.74 15.87 -20.98
CA ARG A 339 -28.30 16.71 -19.86
C ARG A 339 -26.78 16.82 -19.78
N ASP A 340 -26.09 15.70 -19.88
CA ASP A 340 -24.67 15.55 -19.56
C ASP A 340 -23.76 15.58 -20.80
N GLY A 341 -24.37 15.49 -22.02
CA GLY A 341 -23.68 15.52 -23.28
C GLY A 341 -23.05 14.18 -23.68
N ASP A 342 -21.98 14.23 -24.44
CA ASP A 342 -21.17 13.09 -24.85
C ASP A 342 -20.09 12.75 -23.79
N VAL A 343 -19.26 11.75 -24.08
CA VAL A 343 -18.18 11.30 -23.18
C VAL A 343 -17.22 12.43 -22.82
N ASP A 344 -16.88 13.27 -23.80
CA ASP A 344 -15.91 14.35 -23.55
C ASP A 344 -16.53 15.44 -22.67
N ALA A 345 -17.83 15.74 -22.82
CA ALA A 345 -18.56 16.64 -21.95
C ALA A 345 -18.69 16.07 -20.52
N VAL A 346 -19.00 14.76 -20.37
CA VAL A 346 -19.03 14.08 -19.07
C VAL A 346 -17.70 14.14 -18.35
N ILE A 347 -16.60 13.95 -19.08
CA ILE A 347 -15.24 14.03 -18.50
C ILE A 347 -14.91 15.47 -18.12
N ALA A 348 -15.17 16.43 -19.02
CA ALA A 348 -14.88 17.83 -18.78
C ALA A 348 -15.68 18.43 -17.62
N SER A 349 -16.94 18.05 -17.47
CA SER A 349 -17.80 18.48 -16.35
C SER A 349 -17.60 17.67 -15.06
N THR A 350 -16.85 16.59 -15.14
CA THR A 350 -16.66 15.60 -14.06
C THR A 350 -17.95 14.93 -13.58
N ALA A 351 -19.00 14.90 -14.40
CA ALA A 351 -20.30 14.30 -14.04
C ALA A 351 -20.21 12.82 -13.69
N TYR A 352 -19.22 12.09 -14.24
CA TYR A 352 -18.93 10.70 -13.88
C TYR A 352 -18.66 10.52 -12.38
N ARG A 353 -18.20 11.55 -11.66
CA ARG A 353 -17.87 11.47 -10.22
C ARG A 353 -19.07 11.18 -9.33
N GLN A 354 -20.29 11.31 -9.85
CA GLN A 354 -21.50 10.85 -9.16
C GLN A 354 -21.44 9.34 -8.86
N PHE A 355 -20.79 8.56 -9.73
CA PHE A 355 -20.75 7.10 -9.64
C PHE A 355 -19.33 6.53 -9.51
N TYR A 356 -18.31 7.33 -9.82
CA TYR A 356 -16.89 6.96 -9.68
C TYR A 356 -16.08 8.15 -9.16
N MET A 357 -15.79 8.18 -7.87
CA MET A 357 -15.31 9.37 -7.17
C MET A 357 -13.86 9.27 -6.65
N HIS A 358 -13.17 8.15 -6.88
CA HIS A 358 -11.78 7.94 -6.42
C HIS A 358 -10.78 7.80 -7.58
N GLY A 359 -9.49 7.71 -7.24
CA GLY A 359 -8.43 7.39 -8.20
C GLY A 359 -8.50 5.94 -8.65
N THR A 360 -7.87 5.63 -9.79
CA THR A 360 -7.80 4.25 -10.31
C THR A 360 -6.55 3.53 -9.86
N SER A 361 -5.56 4.22 -9.24
CA SER A 361 -4.23 3.65 -9.04
C SER A 361 -3.46 4.39 -7.95
N HIS A 362 -2.76 3.63 -7.12
CA HIS A 362 -1.73 4.10 -6.20
C HIS A 362 -0.50 3.20 -6.26
N TRP A 363 0.63 3.67 -5.67
CA TRP A 363 1.81 2.83 -5.51
C TRP A 363 1.53 1.72 -4.51
N LEU A 364 2.09 0.54 -4.77
CA LEU A 364 2.00 -0.63 -3.90
C LEU A 364 3.41 -1.16 -3.59
N GLY A 365 3.63 -1.63 -2.38
CA GLY A 365 4.91 -2.20 -1.98
C GLY A 365 4.94 -2.66 -0.53
N ARG A 366 5.83 -2.09 0.27
CA ARG A 366 5.90 -2.40 1.71
C ARG A 366 4.73 -1.82 2.50
N ASP A 367 4.14 -0.77 1.99
CA ASP A 367 2.89 -0.23 2.48
C ASP A 367 1.83 -0.40 1.38
N VAL A 368 0.56 -0.57 1.74
CA VAL A 368 -0.52 -0.73 0.75
C VAL A 368 -0.63 0.52 -0.11
N HIS A 369 -0.65 1.70 0.50
CA HIS A 369 -0.41 2.97 -0.16
C HIS A 369 1.07 3.30 -0.01
N ASP A 370 1.90 2.76 -0.92
CA ASP A 370 3.35 2.86 -0.79
C ASP A 370 3.86 4.26 -1.10
N VAL A 371 5.07 4.52 -0.62
CA VAL A 371 5.76 5.80 -0.82
C VAL A 371 6.20 5.97 -2.26
N GLY A 372 6.23 7.22 -2.74
CA GLY A 372 6.66 7.61 -4.08
C GLY A 372 5.99 8.89 -4.51
N GLU A 373 6.72 9.72 -5.25
CA GLU A 373 6.15 10.93 -5.82
C GLU A 373 5.17 10.59 -6.96
N TYR A 374 3.96 11.13 -6.90
CA TYR A 374 2.96 11.01 -7.97
C TYR A 374 3.17 12.01 -9.10
N LEU A 375 3.99 13.03 -8.88
CA LEU A 375 4.29 14.10 -9.84
C LEU A 375 5.77 14.09 -10.23
N SER A 376 6.05 14.43 -11.47
CA SER A 376 7.42 14.65 -11.98
C SER A 376 7.90 16.04 -11.59
N LEU A 377 8.46 16.18 -10.38
CA LEU A 377 8.83 17.49 -9.81
C LEU A 377 9.89 18.24 -10.61
N ALA A 378 10.73 17.54 -11.38
CA ALA A 378 11.76 18.13 -12.23
C ALA A 378 11.22 18.73 -13.54
N GLU A 379 10.02 18.31 -13.99
CA GLU A 379 9.43 18.80 -15.23
C GLU A 379 8.76 20.16 -15.03
N ALA A 380 8.55 20.91 -16.13
CA ALA A 380 7.78 22.15 -16.10
C ALA A 380 6.31 21.89 -15.73
N PRO A 381 5.65 22.83 -15.02
CA PRO A 381 4.21 22.73 -14.82
C PRO A 381 3.43 22.73 -16.14
N CYS A 382 2.31 22.07 -16.16
CA CYS A 382 1.38 22.01 -17.31
C CYS A 382 -0.06 22.28 -16.86
N ASP A 383 -0.90 22.64 -17.81
CA ASP A 383 -2.33 22.81 -17.57
C ASP A 383 -2.96 21.47 -17.21
N THR A 384 -3.82 21.47 -16.20
CA THR A 384 -4.51 20.30 -15.66
C THR A 384 -5.86 20.73 -15.09
N VAL A 385 -6.56 19.80 -14.47
CA VAL A 385 -7.73 20.08 -13.63
C VAL A 385 -7.48 19.61 -12.20
N ASP A 386 -7.98 20.34 -11.23
CA ASP A 386 -7.91 19.97 -9.83
C ASP A 386 -8.89 18.82 -9.49
N ALA A 387 -8.90 18.41 -8.23
CA ALA A 387 -9.79 17.36 -7.75
C ALA A 387 -11.29 17.73 -7.84
N THR A 388 -11.62 19.00 -8.08
CA THR A 388 -13.00 19.47 -8.24
C THR A 388 -13.37 19.69 -9.71
N GLY A 389 -12.44 19.39 -10.65
CA GLY A 389 -12.64 19.57 -12.09
C GLY A 389 -12.37 20.99 -12.59
N ARG A 390 -11.80 21.89 -11.77
CA ARG A 390 -11.49 23.25 -12.19
C ARG A 390 -10.13 23.32 -12.88
N PRO A 391 -9.94 24.19 -13.87
CA PRO A 391 -8.64 24.44 -14.47
C PRO A 391 -7.60 24.78 -13.40
N ALA A 392 -6.45 24.13 -13.48
CA ALA A 392 -5.34 24.31 -12.58
C ALA A 392 -4.01 24.18 -13.34
N VAL A 393 -2.93 24.60 -12.73
CA VAL A 393 -1.57 24.37 -13.23
C VAL A 393 -0.84 23.51 -12.23
N SER A 394 -0.31 22.38 -12.67
CA SER A 394 0.40 21.43 -11.80
C SER A 394 1.56 20.79 -12.55
N LYS A 395 2.46 20.17 -11.80
CA LYS A 395 3.46 19.28 -12.39
C LYS A 395 2.76 18.08 -13.05
N PRO A 396 3.29 17.58 -14.18
CA PRO A 396 2.75 16.38 -14.79
C PRO A 396 2.90 15.16 -13.87
N SER A 397 2.06 14.15 -14.03
CA SER A 397 2.19 12.93 -13.24
C SER A 397 3.43 12.13 -13.62
N ARG A 398 3.92 11.35 -12.65
CA ARG A 398 5.16 10.56 -12.75
C ARG A 398 5.11 9.63 -13.97
N VAL A 399 6.24 9.54 -14.68
CA VAL A 399 6.43 8.56 -15.75
C VAL A 399 6.69 7.18 -15.12
N LEU A 400 5.98 6.17 -15.60
CA LEU A 400 6.14 4.79 -15.19
C LEU A 400 7.44 4.20 -15.75
N ALA A 401 8.13 3.42 -14.93
CA ALA A 401 9.36 2.73 -15.27
C ALA A 401 9.30 1.26 -14.79
N PRO A 402 10.06 0.36 -15.41
CA PRO A 402 10.15 -1.03 -14.98
C PRO A 402 10.50 -1.17 -13.49
N GLY A 403 9.87 -2.13 -12.81
CA GLY A 403 10.00 -2.37 -11.37
C GLY A 403 9.08 -1.53 -10.50
N MET A 404 8.37 -0.54 -11.02
CA MET A 404 7.28 0.12 -10.29
C MET A 404 6.07 -0.81 -10.19
N VAL A 405 5.34 -0.74 -9.08
CA VAL A 405 4.12 -1.52 -8.85
C VAL A 405 2.99 -0.58 -8.47
N VAL A 406 1.84 -0.77 -9.12
CA VAL A 406 0.63 0.06 -8.93
C VAL A 406 -0.60 -0.82 -8.83
N THR A 407 -1.65 -0.33 -8.15
CA THR A 407 -3.00 -0.89 -8.23
C THR A 407 -3.73 -0.40 -9.47
N LEU A 408 -4.72 -1.17 -9.96
CA LEU A 408 -5.64 -0.79 -11.02
C LEU A 408 -7.06 -1.16 -10.60
N GLU A 409 -7.80 -0.17 -10.07
CA GLU A 409 -9.02 -0.36 -9.24
C GLU A 409 -10.23 0.49 -9.67
N PRO A 410 -10.66 0.48 -10.93
CA PRO A 410 -11.88 1.19 -11.32
C PRO A 410 -13.12 0.59 -10.64
N GLY A 411 -14.16 1.42 -10.45
CA GLY A 411 -15.42 0.98 -9.84
C GLY A 411 -16.63 1.81 -10.26
N LEU A 412 -17.81 1.32 -9.92
CA LEU A 412 -19.09 2.02 -10.03
C LEU A 412 -19.91 1.84 -8.76
N TYR A 413 -20.44 2.92 -8.22
CA TYR A 413 -21.15 2.95 -6.93
C TYR A 413 -22.47 3.69 -7.08
N VAL A 414 -23.57 2.94 -7.23
CA VAL A 414 -24.88 3.51 -7.56
C VAL A 414 -25.77 3.63 -6.33
N ARG A 415 -25.94 4.86 -5.87
CA ARG A 415 -26.86 5.20 -4.78
C ARG A 415 -28.25 5.49 -5.34
N PRO A 416 -29.36 5.17 -4.61
CA PRO A 416 -30.69 5.64 -4.96
C PRO A 416 -30.73 7.16 -5.10
N ALA A 417 -31.16 7.64 -6.27
CA ALA A 417 -31.32 9.08 -6.55
C ALA A 417 -32.32 9.30 -7.67
N ALA A 418 -32.92 10.48 -7.71
CA ALA A 418 -33.84 10.88 -8.79
C ALA A 418 -33.06 10.87 -10.14
N GLY A 419 -33.67 10.30 -11.17
CA GLY A 419 -33.08 10.20 -12.50
C GLY A 419 -32.10 9.03 -12.69
N VAL A 420 -31.81 8.28 -11.63
CA VAL A 420 -30.98 7.06 -11.71
C VAL A 420 -31.91 5.86 -11.85
N PRO A 421 -31.68 4.96 -12.84
CA PRO A 421 -32.53 3.77 -13.00
C PRO A 421 -32.54 2.88 -11.77
N GLU A 422 -33.73 2.57 -11.25
CA GLU A 422 -33.93 1.80 -10.00
C GLU A 422 -33.27 0.41 -10.04
N ARG A 423 -33.19 -0.21 -11.25
CA ARG A 423 -32.56 -1.51 -11.45
C ARG A 423 -31.09 -1.55 -11.02
N PHE A 424 -30.42 -0.39 -10.93
CA PHE A 424 -29.02 -0.28 -10.53
C PHE A 424 -28.83 0.20 -9.09
N TRP A 425 -29.90 0.57 -8.40
CA TRP A 425 -29.80 1.06 -7.03
C TRP A 425 -29.11 0.04 -6.11
N ASN A 426 -28.26 0.55 -5.25
CA ASN A 426 -27.49 -0.24 -4.27
C ASN A 426 -26.43 -1.18 -4.86
N ILE A 427 -26.12 -1.07 -6.14
CA ILE A 427 -25.00 -1.79 -6.74
C ILE A 427 -23.71 -1.00 -6.50
N GLY A 428 -22.71 -1.65 -5.88
CA GLY A 428 -21.34 -1.19 -5.77
C GLY A 428 -20.41 -2.27 -6.36
N ILE A 429 -19.54 -1.89 -7.28
CA ILE A 429 -18.62 -2.79 -7.96
C ILE A 429 -17.24 -2.12 -8.02
N ARG A 430 -16.19 -2.83 -7.58
CA ARG A 430 -14.78 -2.54 -7.83
C ARG A 430 -14.09 -3.81 -8.27
N ILE A 431 -13.19 -3.68 -9.24
CA ILE A 431 -12.32 -4.77 -9.71
C ILE A 431 -10.90 -4.22 -9.70
N GLU A 432 -10.02 -4.86 -8.93
CA GLU A 432 -8.68 -4.38 -8.68
C GLU A 432 -7.66 -5.47 -8.83
N ASP A 433 -6.54 -5.13 -9.45
CA ASP A 433 -5.36 -5.97 -9.52
C ASP A 433 -4.07 -5.18 -9.26
N ASP A 434 -3.08 -5.88 -8.71
CA ASP A 434 -1.69 -5.42 -8.58
C ASP A 434 -0.98 -5.54 -9.93
N ALA A 435 -0.43 -4.45 -10.44
CA ALA A 435 0.26 -4.37 -11.71
C ALA A 435 1.74 -4.02 -11.55
N VAL A 436 2.62 -4.93 -11.93
CA VAL A 436 4.07 -4.68 -12.02
C VAL A 436 4.39 -4.12 -13.39
N VAL A 437 4.97 -2.92 -13.47
CA VAL A 437 5.46 -2.35 -14.72
C VAL A 437 6.68 -3.15 -15.19
N THR A 438 6.61 -3.72 -16.41
CA THR A 438 7.66 -4.50 -17.04
C THR A 438 8.42 -3.68 -18.09
N GLU A 439 9.35 -4.27 -18.82
CA GLU A 439 10.06 -3.59 -19.90
C GLU A 439 9.16 -3.20 -21.09
N THR A 440 8.01 -3.86 -21.28
CA THR A 440 7.17 -3.68 -22.47
C THR A 440 5.70 -3.37 -22.19
N GLY A 441 5.26 -3.48 -20.92
CA GLY A 441 3.87 -3.30 -20.50
C GLY A 441 3.72 -3.40 -19.00
N CYS A 442 2.71 -4.14 -18.52
CA CYS A 442 2.59 -4.54 -17.12
C CYS A 442 2.15 -6.01 -16.98
N GLU A 443 2.53 -6.59 -15.86
CA GLU A 443 2.12 -7.93 -15.42
C GLU A 443 1.11 -7.78 -14.27
N LEU A 444 -0.09 -8.34 -14.40
CA LEU A 444 -1.07 -8.41 -13.32
C LEU A 444 -0.77 -9.63 -12.45
N ILE A 445 -0.16 -9.40 -11.28
CA ILE A 445 0.32 -10.48 -10.39
C ILE A 445 -0.77 -11.09 -9.51
N SER A 446 -1.96 -10.49 -9.46
CA SER A 446 -3.12 -10.91 -8.65
C SER A 446 -4.17 -11.72 -9.44
N ARG A 447 -3.93 -12.03 -10.72
CA ARG A 447 -4.85 -12.76 -11.61
C ARG A 447 -5.04 -14.25 -11.26
N GLY A 448 -4.57 -14.72 -10.12
CA GLY A 448 -4.89 -16.05 -9.60
C GLY A 448 -6.35 -16.21 -9.15
N VAL A 449 -7.11 -15.13 -9.03
CA VAL A 449 -8.56 -15.12 -8.79
C VAL A 449 -9.29 -14.61 -10.04
N PRO A 450 -10.41 -15.25 -10.46
CA PRO A 450 -11.10 -14.88 -11.70
C PRO A 450 -11.69 -13.47 -11.64
N VAL A 451 -11.79 -12.86 -12.83
CA VAL A 451 -12.44 -11.56 -13.05
C VAL A 451 -13.58 -11.64 -14.08
N ALA A 452 -13.58 -12.62 -14.98
CA ALA A 452 -14.69 -12.80 -15.91
C ALA A 452 -15.93 -13.29 -15.14
N ALA A 453 -17.08 -12.68 -15.37
CA ALA A 453 -18.30 -13.02 -14.65
C ALA A 453 -18.66 -14.50 -14.74
N ALA A 454 -18.47 -15.12 -15.92
CA ALA A 454 -18.73 -16.56 -16.12
C ALA A 454 -17.78 -17.46 -15.33
N GLU A 455 -16.52 -17.06 -15.16
CA GLU A 455 -15.53 -17.80 -14.37
C GLU A 455 -15.82 -17.69 -12.85
N ILE A 456 -16.26 -16.51 -12.38
CA ILE A 456 -16.71 -16.31 -11.00
C ILE A 456 -17.92 -17.21 -10.72
N GLU A 457 -18.94 -17.19 -11.59
CA GLU A 457 -20.11 -18.05 -11.45
C GLU A 457 -19.75 -19.55 -11.47
N ALA A 458 -18.74 -19.95 -12.28
CA ALA A 458 -18.24 -21.31 -12.32
C ALA A 458 -17.49 -21.71 -11.05
N LEU A 459 -16.69 -20.78 -10.47
CA LEU A 459 -15.94 -21.00 -9.24
C LEU A 459 -16.84 -21.22 -8.01
N MET A 460 -18.03 -20.60 -8.01
CA MET A 460 -19.01 -20.62 -6.92
C MET A 460 -19.97 -21.82 -6.99
N ARG A 461 -19.96 -22.59 -8.08
CA ARG A 461 -20.75 -23.85 -8.22
C ARG A 461 -20.10 -24.99 -7.43
#